data_9609e6fac9f717202cd8f14e2186fe30
#
_entry.id   9609e6fac9f717202cd8f14e2186fe30
#
_cell.length_a   1.000
_cell.length_b   1.000
_cell.length_c   1.000
_cell.angle_alpha   90.00
_cell.angle_beta   90.00
_cell.angle_gamma   90.00
#
_symmetry.space_group_name_H-M   'P 1'
#
loop_
_entity.id
_entity.type
_entity.pdbx_description
1 polymer ?
#
loop_
_entity_poly.entity_id
_entity_poly.type
_entity_poly.pdbx_seq_one_letter_code
_entity_poly.pdbx_strand_id
1 'polypeptide(L)'
;MLERIYIKNNLGFCESELSFGPGLSVFTGISGAGKSVLIGAILAVFGLKECEAELIEADVEHQFDMENFGLINDTPNTFRVLKERSLRYFINSQSVSKKNLSTIAGEYVKFLG
;
A
#
# COMPACT_ATOMS: atom_id res chain seq x y z
N MET A 1 9.71 -4.55 -3.85
CA MET A 1 9.27 -5.67 -2.99
C MET A 1 8.53 -5.14 -1.77
N LEU A 2 7.37 -5.67 -1.49
CA LEU A 2 6.62 -5.29 -0.30
C LEU A 2 7.33 -5.83 0.94
N GLU A 3 7.69 -4.95 1.87
CA GLU A 3 8.39 -5.34 3.09
C GLU A 3 7.47 -5.43 4.30
N ARG A 4 6.48 -4.55 4.38
CA ARG A 4 5.58 -4.46 5.52
C ARG A 4 4.23 -3.92 5.07
N ILE A 5 3.17 -4.42 5.66
CA ILE A 5 1.85 -3.80 5.54
C ILE A 5 1.19 -3.76 6.91
N TYR A 6 0.60 -2.61 7.24
CA TYR A 6 -0.14 -2.39 8.46
C TYR A 6 -1.56 -1.96 8.10
N ILE A 7 -2.54 -2.61 8.69
CA ILE A 7 -3.94 -2.33 8.45
C ILE A 7 -4.62 -2.08 9.79
N LYS A 8 -5.24 -0.92 9.92
CA LYS A 8 -6.09 -0.61 11.07
C LYS A 8 -7.52 -0.48 10.59
N ASN A 9 -8.40 -1.32 11.14
CA ASN A 9 -9.80 -1.35 10.76
C ASN A 9 -10.64 -0.77 11.89
N ASN A 10 -11.48 0.22 11.59
CA ASN A 10 -12.32 0.88 12.59
C ASN A 10 -13.52 0.03 13.04
N LEU A 11 -13.80 -1.08 12.37
CA LEU A 11 -14.95 -1.92 12.66
C LEU A 11 -14.74 -2.91 13.81
N GLY A 12 -13.65 -2.86 14.52
CA GLY A 12 -13.54 -3.85 15.55
C GLY A 12 -12.22 -3.92 16.25
N PHE A 13 -11.55 -2.83 16.38
CA PHE A 13 -10.28 -2.86 17.09
C PHE A 13 -9.26 -3.82 16.49
N CYS A 14 -9.45 -4.18 15.22
CA CYS A 14 -8.57 -5.09 14.52
C CYS A 14 -7.42 -4.30 13.91
N GLU A 15 -6.22 -4.59 14.40
CA GLU A 15 -5.00 -4.12 13.80
C GLU A 15 -4.22 -5.34 13.32
N SER A 16 -3.69 -5.25 12.12
CA SER A 16 -2.86 -6.33 11.56
C SER A 16 -1.58 -5.73 10.99
N GLU A 17 -0.47 -6.34 11.33
CA GLU A 17 0.81 -5.99 10.75
C GLU A 17 1.49 -7.25 10.23
N LEU A 18 1.93 -7.19 8.98
CA LEU A 18 2.66 -8.28 8.34
C LEU A 18 3.98 -7.74 7.82
N SER A 19 5.05 -8.46 8.13
CA SER A 19 6.39 -8.16 7.62
C SER A 19 6.87 -9.30 6.77
N PHE A 20 7.55 -8.98 5.68
CA PHE A 20 8.00 -9.96 4.69
C PHE A 20 9.51 -9.93 4.59
N GLY A 21 10.14 -11.10 4.72
CA GLY A 21 11.58 -11.23 4.58
C GLY A 21 12.02 -11.11 3.12
N PRO A 22 13.30 -10.79 2.89
CA PRO A 22 13.86 -10.74 1.54
C PRO A 22 13.74 -12.10 0.85
N GLY A 23 13.45 -12.08 -0.44
CA GLY A 23 13.39 -13.27 -1.27
C GLY A 23 12.13 -14.09 -1.14
N LEU A 24 11.19 -13.73 -0.26
CA LEU A 24 9.91 -14.40 -0.16
C LEU A 24 8.89 -13.78 -1.10
N SER A 25 8.14 -14.62 -1.79
CA SER A 25 6.97 -14.18 -2.51
C SER A 25 5.91 -13.73 -1.51
N VAL A 26 5.35 -12.56 -1.71
CA VAL A 26 4.34 -11.98 -0.83
C VAL A 26 3.15 -12.92 -0.64
N PHE A 27 2.82 -13.69 -1.66
CA PHE A 27 1.61 -14.52 -1.64
C PHE A 27 1.87 -15.99 -1.35
N THR A 28 3.12 -16.38 -1.16
CA THR A 28 3.47 -17.77 -0.86
C THR A 28 3.18 -18.07 0.61
N GLY A 29 2.48 -19.16 0.87
CA GLY A 29 2.17 -19.61 2.23
C GLY A 29 1.00 -18.92 2.89
N ILE A 30 0.34 -17.97 2.24
CA ILE A 30 -0.86 -17.31 2.76
C ILE A 30 -2.09 -18.05 2.26
N SER A 31 -3.07 -18.30 3.13
CA SER A 31 -4.33 -18.93 2.75
C SER A 31 -5.09 -18.10 1.72
N GLY A 32 -5.98 -18.72 0.96
CA GLY A 32 -6.74 -18.03 -0.08
C GLY A 32 -7.49 -16.79 0.42
N ALA A 33 -8.13 -16.90 1.58
CA ALA A 33 -8.84 -15.77 2.18
C ALA A 33 -7.89 -14.66 2.61
N GLY A 34 -6.76 -15.02 3.24
CA GLY A 34 -5.75 -14.05 3.65
C GLY A 34 -5.09 -13.37 2.45
N LYS A 35 -4.89 -14.10 1.37
CA LYS A 35 -4.33 -13.56 0.14
C LYS A 35 -5.24 -12.48 -0.46
N SER A 36 -6.55 -12.72 -0.49
CA SER A 36 -7.53 -11.77 -1.01
C SER A 36 -7.56 -10.48 -0.19
N VAL A 37 -7.51 -10.61 1.14
CA VAL A 37 -7.47 -9.45 2.04
C VAL A 37 -6.19 -8.64 1.81
N LEU A 38 -5.05 -9.31 1.69
CA LEU A 38 -3.77 -8.67 1.47
C LEU A 38 -3.73 -7.93 0.13
N ILE A 39 -4.18 -8.57 -0.93
CA ILE A 39 -4.24 -7.95 -2.26
C ILE A 39 -5.15 -6.73 -2.23
N GLY A 40 -6.33 -6.85 -1.60
CA GLY A 40 -7.26 -5.74 -1.46
C GLY A 40 -6.64 -4.55 -0.73
N ALA A 41 -5.90 -4.81 0.34
CA ALA A 41 -5.23 -3.76 1.10
C ALA A 41 -4.14 -3.07 0.28
N ILE A 42 -3.34 -3.84 -0.46
CA ILE A 42 -2.29 -3.29 -1.33
C ILE A 42 -2.90 -2.39 -2.40
N LEU A 43 -3.96 -2.86 -3.06
CA LEU A 43 -4.65 -2.06 -4.09
C LEU A 43 -5.24 -0.79 -3.49
N ALA A 44 -5.79 -0.86 -2.29
CA ALA A 44 -6.37 0.29 -1.62
C ALA A 44 -5.32 1.34 -1.27
N VAL A 45 -4.17 0.93 -0.74
CA VAL A 45 -3.11 1.86 -0.35
C VAL A 45 -2.46 2.53 -1.58
N PHE A 46 -2.55 1.89 -2.73
CA PHE A 46 -2.06 2.46 -4.00
C PHE A 46 -3.13 3.28 -4.76
N GLY A 47 -4.31 3.45 -4.17
CA GLY A 47 -5.36 4.23 -4.80
C GLY A 47 -6.06 3.52 -5.97
N LEU A 48 -5.89 2.21 -6.09
CA LEU A 48 -6.44 1.41 -7.20
C LEU A 48 -7.74 0.71 -6.84
N LYS A 49 -8.13 0.77 -5.59
CA LYS A 49 -9.36 0.20 -5.06
C LYS A 49 -9.86 1.08 -3.93
N GLU A 50 -11.16 1.06 -3.66
CA GLU A 50 -11.74 1.77 -2.53
C GLU A 50 -11.18 1.22 -1.22
N CYS A 51 -10.82 2.12 -0.30
CA CYS A 51 -10.30 1.76 1.01
C CYS A 51 -11.43 1.66 2.02
N GLU A 52 -11.58 0.49 2.63
CA GLU A 52 -12.57 0.26 3.69
C GLU A 52 -11.97 0.39 5.09
N ALA A 53 -10.67 0.24 5.21
CA ALA A 53 -9.98 0.38 6.49
C ALA A 53 -9.80 1.84 6.88
N GLU A 54 -9.65 2.09 8.16
CA GLU A 54 -9.37 3.43 8.69
C GLU A 54 -7.99 3.92 8.27
N LEU A 55 -7.01 3.00 8.25
CA LEU A 55 -5.64 3.28 7.88
C LEU A 55 -5.01 2.05 7.25
N ILE A 56 -4.31 2.26 6.15
CA ILE A 56 -3.40 1.24 5.60
C ILE A 56 -2.06 1.92 5.37
N GLU A 57 -0.99 1.25 5.76
CA GLU A 57 0.37 1.73 5.54
C GLU A 57 1.21 0.57 5.00
N ALA A 58 1.96 0.82 3.94
CA ALA A 58 2.78 -0.21 3.33
C ALA A 58 4.17 0.33 3.03
N ASP A 59 5.19 -0.45 3.38
CA ASP A 59 6.58 -0.16 3.04
C ASP A 59 6.96 -1.03 1.84
N VAL A 60 7.39 -0.37 0.77
CA VAL A 60 7.73 -1.03 -0.49
C VAL A 60 9.14 -0.64 -0.90
N GLU A 61 10.02 -1.63 -1.04
CA GLU A 61 11.36 -1.40 -1.57
C GLU A 61 11.32 -1.54 -3.09
N HIS A 62 11.14 -0.40 -3.74
CA HIS A 62 11.07 -0.29 -5.19
C HIS A 62 11.25 1.19 -5.55
N GLN A 63 11.95 1.45 -6.63
CA GLN A 63 12.11 2.82 -7.13
C GLN A 63 11.00 3.12 -8.14
N PHE A 64 10.14 4.05 -7.78
CA PHE A 64 9.02 4.46 -8.61
C PHE A 64 9.39 5.70 -9.43
N ASP A 65 8.68 5.93 -10.52
CA ASP A 65 8.80 7.18 -11.28
C ASP A 65 7.99 8.26 -10.56
N MET A 66 8.66 8.98 -9.67
CA MET A 66 8.04 10.01 -8.84
C MET A 66 8.48 11.43 -9.21
N GLU A 67 9.58 11.57 -9.92
CA GLU A 67 10.15 12.87 -10.22
C GLU A 67 9.17 13.78 -10.96
N ASN A 68 8.43 13.25 -11.91
CA ASN A 68 7.43 13.99 -12.68
C ASN A 68 6.24 14.48 -11.83
N PHE A 69 6.12 13.98 -10.61
CA PHE A 69 5.04 14.33 -9.69
C PHE A 69 5.53 15.19 -8.53
N GLY A 70 6.81 15.61 -8.57
CA GLY A 70 7.40 16.41 -7.51
C GLY A 70 7.66 15.64 -6.23
N LEU A 71 7.77 14.32 -6.30
CA LEU A 71 7.99 13.44 -5.17
C LEU A 71 9.39 12.83 -5.23
N ILE A 72 9.88 12.41 -4.07
CA ILE A 72 11.22 11.83 -3.92
C ILE A 72 11.08 10.40 -3.41
N ASN A 73 11.80 9.47 -4.05
CA ASN A 73 11.88 8.10 -3.59
C ASN A 73 12.65 8.01 -2.27
N ASP A 74 12.27 7.04 -1.47
CA ASP A 74 12.97 6.67 -0.25
C ASP A 74 13.25 5.16 -0.28
N THR A 75 13.95 4.65 0.72
CA THR A 75 14.30 3.24 0.81
C THR A 75 13.98 2.73 2.22
N PRO A 76 12.84 2.06 2.41
CA PRO A 76 11.74 1.83 1.46
C PRO A 76 10.84 3.06 1.27
N ASN A 77 10.02 3.03 0.23
CA ASN A 77 8.94 4.01 0.09
C ASN A 77 7.75 3.59 0.95
N THR A 78 7.22 4.52 1.72
CA THR A 78 6.07 4.28 2.59
C THR A 78 4.82 4.90 2.01
N PHE A 79 3.84 4.06 1.71
CA PHE A 79 2.54 4.46 1.21
C PHE A 79 1.53 4.41 2.34
N ARG A 80 0.67 5.43 2.44
CA ARG A 80 -0.34 5.49 3.50
C ARG A 80 -1.65 6.02 2.93
N VAL A 81 -2.74 5.40 3.33
CA VAL A 81 -4.09 5.92 3.08
C VAL A 81 -4.82 6.05 4.41
N LEU A 82 -5.43 7.22 4.61
CA LEU A 82 -6.25 7.51 5.78
C LEU A 82 -7.69 7.72 5.30
N LYS A 83 -8.62 7.03 5.96
CA LYS A 83 -10.04 7.22 5.73
C LYS A 83 -10.66 7.95 6.92
N GLU A 84 -10.89 9.23 6.74
CA GLU A 84 -11.60 10.08 7.69
C GLU A 84 -12.92 10.52 7.05
N ARG A 85 -13.12 11.81 6.86
CA ARG A 85 -14.28 12.32 6.09
C ARG A 85 -14.11 12.07 4.60
N SER A 86 -12.85 12.01 4.16
CA SER A 86 -12.47 11.68 2.80
C SER A 86 -11.20 10.82 2.84
N LEU A 87 -10.89 10.20 1.72
CA LEU A 87 -9.65 9.44 1.59
C LEU A 87 -8.50 10.40 1.34
N ARG A 88 -7.43 10.22 2.11
CA ARG A 88 -6.20 11.00 1.97
C ARG A 88 -5.03 10.04 1.76
N TYR A 89 -4.22 10.33 0.75
CA TYR A 89 -3.10 9.48 0.35
C TYR A 89 -1.77 10.20 0.57
N PHE A 90 -0.78 9.43 1.01
CA PHE A 90 0.56 9.95 1.27
C PHE A 90 1.61 8.99 0.74
N ILE A 91 2.71 9.54 0.23
CA ILE A 91 3.93 8.79 -0.08
C ILE A 91 5.06 9.45 0.68
N ASN A 92 5.74 8.71 1.54
CA ASN A 92 6.83 9.21 2.38
C ASN A 92 6.43 10.50 3.12
N SER A 93 5.21 10.49 3.68
CA SER A 93 4.62 11.61 4.42
C SER A 93 4.28 12.83 3.55
N GLN A 94 4.37 12.72 2.24
CA GLN A 94 3.98 13.79 1.31
C GLN A 94 2.60 13.48 0.75
N SER A 95 1.69 14.46 0.82
CA SER A 95 0.34 14.32 0.29
C SER A 95 0.38 14.12 -1.23
N VAL A 96 -0.42 13.18 -1.72
CA VAL A 96 -0.50 12.87 -3.15
C VAL A 96 -1.95 12.66 -3.54
N SER A 97 -2.32 13.08 -4.75
CA SER A 97 -3.66 12.84 -5.26
C SER A 97 -3.83 11.37 -5.63
N LYS A 98 -5.08 10.88 -5.55
CA LYS A 98 -5.40 9.51 -5.96
C LYS A 98 -4.96 9.23 -7.39
N LYS A 99 -5.17 10.21 -8.28
CA LYS A 99 -4.80 10.10 -9.70
C LYS A 99 -3.29 9.90 -9.87
N ASN A 100 -2.48 10.74 -9.24
CA ASN A 100 -1.03 10.64 -9.33
C ASN A 100 -0.51 9.36 -8.69
N LEU A 101 -1.05 9.01 -7.53
CA LEU A 101 -0.71 7.77 -6.84
C LEU A 101 -0.98 6.54 -7.71
N SER A 102 -2.16 6.47 -8.33
CA SER A 102 -2.53 5.35 -9.20
C SER A 102 -1.59 5.22 -10.39
N THR A 103 -1.16 6.34 -10.93
CA THR A 103 -0.21 6.35 -12.05
C THR A 103 1.17 5.85 -11.60
N ILE A 104 1.65 6.33 -10.46
CA ILE A 104 2.96 5.94 -9.91
C ILE A 104 2.98 4.44 -9.58
N ALA A 105 1.96 3.97 -8.87
CA ALA A 105 1.93 2.61 -8.36
C ALA A 105 1.41 1.57 -9.34
N GLY A 106 0.70 1.98 -10.39
CA GLY A 106 0.01 1.07 -11.29
C GLY A 106 0.92 0.06 -11.97
N GLU A 107 2.12 0.46 -12.34
CA GLU A 107 3.07 -0.45 -12.97
C GLU A 107 3.61 -1.50 -12.00
N TYR A 108 3.86 -1.09 -10.77
CA TYR A 108 4.34 -2.01 -9.74
C TYR A 108 3.32 -3.12 -9.47
N VAL A 109 2.04 -2.79 -9.46
CA VAL A 109 0.97 -3.75 -9.16
C VAL A 109 0.92 -4.88 -10.19
N LYS A 110 1.32 -4.64 -11.41
CA LYS A 110 1.38 -5.69 -12.45
C LYS A 110 2.31 -6.83 -12.08
N PHE A 111 3.29 -6.59 -11.23
CA PHE A 111 4.24 -7.62 -10.78
C PHE A 111 3.73 -8.39 -9.56
N LEU A 112 2.63 -7.98 -8.95
CA LEU A 112 2.09 -8.62 -7.76
C LEU A 112 1.12 -9.78 -8.06
N GLY A 113 0.62 -9.81 -9.27
CA GLY A 113 -0.29 -10.87 -9.70
C GLY A 113 0.42 -12.16 -10.03
#